data_7bb27ef71b15b77a46a542e1a78427ae
#
_entry.id   7bb27ef71b15b77a46a542e1a78427ae
#
_cell.length_a   1.000
_cell.length_b   1.000
_cell.length_c   1.000
_cell.angle_alpha   90.00
_cell.angle_beta   90.00
_cell.angle_gamma   90.00
#
_symmetry.space_group_name_H-M   'P 1'
#
loop_
_entity.id
_entity.type
_entity.pdbx_description
1 polymer ?
#
loop_
_entity_poly.entity_id
_entity_poly.type
_entity_poly.pdbx_seq_one_letter_code
_entity_poly.pdbx_strand_id
1 'polypeptide(L)'
;MKRIVSSLLIMMLMLGGLLPACAIDAKVRIMDLTHIKGVRENQLVGYGVVVGLPGTGDNSRSTQITNKMLLRNLGTVIEQENYIQKGASAAVIVTETVPPFSKNGDKIDVTVSAMADCKSLEGGVLVQTILKAPNGEAVAVAETVTSIL
;
A
#
# COMPACT_ATOMS: atom_id res chain seq x y z
N MET A 1 59.68 41.02 20.52
CA MET A 1 58.22 40.83 20.36
C MET A 1 57.88 40.13 19.04
N LYS A 2 58.34 40.58 17.87
CA LYS A 2 58.00 39.91 16.58
C LYS A 2 58.37 38.43 16.47
N ARG A 3 59.54 38.02 17.03
CA ARG A 3 60.01 36.63 17.00
C ARG A 3 59.19 35.68 17.92
N ILE A 4 58.66 36.20 19.05
CA ILE A 4 57.84 35.45 20.00
C ILE A 4 56.46 35.24 19.38
N VAL A 5 55.90 36.23 18.73
CA VAL A 5 54.58 36.15 18.05
C VAL A 5 54.63 35.15 16.88
N SER A 6 55.77 35.18 16.09
CA SER A 6 55.97 34.22 15.00
C SER A 6 56.08 32.78 15.51
N SER A 7 56.81 32.54 16.61
CA SER A 7 56.91 31.21 17.21
C SER A 7 55.56 30.68 17.76
N LEU A 8 54.75 31.57 18.34
CA LEU A 8 53.42 31.22 18.86
C LEU A 8 52.44 30.88 17.72
N LEU A 9 52.55 31.59 16.59
CA LEU A 9 51.73 31.35 15.41
C LEU A 9 52.05 29.99 14.77
N ILE A 10 53.34 29.65 14.67
CA ILE A 10 53.76 28.35 14.12
C ILE A 10 53.32 27.19 15.03
N MET A 11 53.38 27.38 16.37
CA MET A 11 52.93 26.37 17.32
C MET A 11 51.40 26.17 17.24
N MET A 12 50.62 27.23 17.01
CA MET A 12 49.16 27.17 16.83
C MET A 12 48.79 26.46 15.53
N LEU A 13 49.56 26.65 14.46
CA LEU A 13 49.33 25.99 13.17
C LEU A 13 49.65 24.48 13.23
N MET A 14 50.68 24.11 14.00
CA MET A 14 51.05 22.69 14.23
C MET A 14 50.00 21.96 15.10
N LEU A 15 49.36 22.65 16.07
CA LEU A 15 48.32 22.05 16.88
C LEU A 15 47.01 21.84 16.12
N GLY A 16 46.68 22.67 15.13
CA GLY A 16 45.50 22.55 14.28
C GLY A 16 45.48 21.32 13.36
N GLY A 17 46.66 20.73 13.08
CA GLY A 17 46.79 19.54 12.24
C GLY A 17 46.50 18.18 12.91
N LEU A 18 46.25 18.16 14.22
CA LEU A 18 46.04 16.92 15.00
C LEU A 18 44.56 16.56 15.18
N LEU A 19 43.62 17.15 14.40
CA LEU A 19 42.24 16.71 14.44
C LEU A 19 42.18 15.31 13.79
N PRO A 20 41.76 14.28 14.54
CA PRO A 20 41.58 12.96 13.93
C PRO A 20 40.44 13.06 12.89
N ALA A 21 40.75 12.75 11.65
CA ALA A 21 39.77 12.55 10.62
C ALA A 21 38.90 11.35 11.06
N CYS A 22 37.72 11.62 11.60
CA CYS A 22 36.76 10.60 11.94
C CYS A 22 36.26 10.01 10.62
N ALA A 23 36.88 8.95 10.12
CA ALA A 23 36.40 8.18 9.01
C ALA A 23 35.10 7.51 9.46
N ILE A 24 33.96 7.99 8.95
CA ILE A 24 32.69 7.33 9.12
C ILE A 24 32.79 6.02 8.32
N ASP A 25 32.96 4.91 9.02
CA ASP A 25 32.88 3.57 8.44
C ASP A 25 31.41 3.31 8.06
N ALA A 26 31.06 3.72 6.87
CA ALA A 26 29.72 3.49 6.32
C ALA A 26 29.59 1.98 6.00
N LYS A 27 29.15 1.21 6.99
CA LYS A 27 28.77 -0.20 6.78
C LYS A 27 27.51 -0.23 5.94
N VAL A 28 27.68 -0.30 4.63
CA VAL A 28 26.58 -0.51 3.68
C VAL A 28 26.37 -2.02 3.52
N ARG A 29 25.12 -2.46 3.67
CA ARG A 29 24.76 -3.86 3.44
C ARG A 29 24.86 -4.16 1.94
N ILE A 30 25.35 -5.34 1.59
CA ILE A 30 25.40 -5.80 0.18
C ILE A 30 24.03 -5.72 -0.48
N MET A 31 22.97 -5.96 0.30
CA MET A 31 21.57 -5.86 -0.12
C MET A 31 21.17 -4.46 -0.61
N ASP A 32 21.79 -3.41 -0.07
CA ASP A 32 21.52 -2.01 -0.45
C ASP A 32 22.30 -1.59 -1.71
N LEU A 33 23.32 -2.34 -2.09
CA LEU A 33 24.19 -2.08 -3.25
C LEU A 33 23.91 -2.98 -4.44
N THR A 34 23.15 -4.06 -4.26
CA THR A 34 22.94 -5.05 -5.31
C THR A 34 21.47 -5.19 -5.64
N HIS A 35 21.17 -5.25 -6.91
CA HIS A 35 19.85 -5.60 -7.43
C HIS A 35 19.93 -6.91 -8.21
N ILE A 36 19.15 -7.91 -7.80
CA ILE A 36 19.12 -9.20 -8.49
C ILE A 36 18.32 -9.02 -9.78
N LYS A 37 18.98 -9.17 -10.92
CA LYS A 37 18.35 -9.06 -12.23
C LYS A 37 17.32 -10.19 -12.41
N GLY A 38 16.09 -9.82 -12.77
CA GLY A 38 15.01 -10.80 -13.00
C GLY A 38 14.06 -10.99 -11.81
N VAL A 39 14.39 -10.45 -10.64
CA VAL A 39 13.47 -10.40 -9.49
C VAL A 39 12.60 -9.16 -9.64
N ARG A 40 11.29 -9.34 -9.83
CA ARG A 40 10.32 -8.25 -9.99
C ARG A 40 9.16 -8.48 -9.05
N GLU A 41 8.71 -7.42 -8.46
CA GLU A 41 7.42 -7.38 -7.78
C GLU A 41 6.32 -7.27 -8.83
N ASN A 42 5.24 -8.01 -8.62
CA ASN A 42 4.08 -7.96 -9.51
C ASN A 42 2.94 -7.26 -8.79
N GLN A 43 2.47 -6.17 -9.36
CA GLN A 43 1.30 -5.47 -8.83
C GLN A 43 0.04 -6.15 -9.37
N LEU A 44 -0.85 -6.52 -8.44
CA LEU A 44 -2.18 -7.02 -8.73
C LEU A 44 -3.21 -5.93 -8.45
N VAL A 45 -4.27 -5.90 -9.23
CA VAL A 45 -5.37 -4.96 -9.07
C VAL A 45 -6.70 -5.70 -9.17
N GLY A 46 -7.61 -5.39 -8.26
CA GLY A 46 -8.98 -5.89 -8.28
C GLY A 46 -10.01 -4.79 -8.05
N TYR A 47 -11.20 -5.02 -8.54
CA TYR A 47 -12.36 -4.19 -8.25
C TYR A 47 -13.29 -4.93 -7.31
N GLY A 48 -13.57 -4.34 -6.16
CA GLY A 48 -14.35 -4.95 -5.10
C GLY A 48 -15.43 -4.04 -4.51
N VAL A 49 -16.14 -4.58 -3.55
CA VAL A 49 -17.15 -3.86 -2.77
C VAL A 49 -16.89 -4.10 -1.29
N VAL A 50 -16.91 -3.04 -0.52
CA VAL A 50 -16.97 -3.08 0.94
C VAL A 50 -18.41 -2.92 1.37
N VAL A 51 -18.90 -3.79 2.23
CA VAL A 51 -20.27 -3.80 2.76
C VAL A 51 -20.28 -3.66 4.28
N GLY A 52 -21.43 -3.34 4.84
CA GLY A 52 -21.59 -3.20 6.29
C GLY A 52 -21.20 -1.84 6.84
N LEU A 53 -21.05 -0.83 5.99
CA LEU A 53 -20.71 0.53 6.42
C LEU A 53 -21.90 1.20 7.12
N PRO A 54 -21.65 1.95 8.23
CA PRO A 54 -22.71 2.58 9.03
C PRO A 54 -23.20 3.92 8.42
N GLY A 55 -23.48 3.94 7.11
CA GLY A 55 -23.90 5.15 6.39
C GLY A 55 -22.74 6.00 5.86
N THR A 56 -21.49 5.56 6.04
CA THR A 56 -20.27 6.24 5.57
C THR A 56 -19.85 5.83 4.17
N GLY A 57 -20.52 4.83 3.59
CA GLY A 57 -20.29 4.37 2.24
C GLY A 57 -20.68 5.40 1.18
N ASP A 58 -20.57 5.01 -0.08
CA ASP A 58 -20.85 5.91 -1.18
C ASP A 58 -22.33 5.83 -1.63
N ASN A 59 -22.75 6.88 -2.35
CA ASN A 59 -24.09 6.99 -2.94
C ASN A 59 -24.05 6.96 -4.47
N SER A 60 -22.89 6.62 -5.05
CA SER A 60 -22.71 6.67 -6.49
C SER A 60 -23.54 5.63 -7.21
N ARG A 61 -23.94 5.96 -8.44
CA ARG A 61 -24.67 5.03 -9.30
C ARG A 61 -23.84 3.79 -9.65
N SER A 62 -22.51 3.94 -9.75
CA SER A 62 -21.60 2.84 -10.02
C SER A 62 -21.63 1.79 -8.92
N THR A 63 -21.61 2.19 -7.66
CA THR A 63 -21.71 1.29 -6.52
C THR A 63 -23.06 0.57 -6.47
N GLN A 64 -24.15 1.26 -6.79
CA GLN A 64 -25.47 0.63 -6.87
C GLN A 64 -25.53 -0.45 -7.96
N ILE A 65 -24.95 -0.18 -9.14
CA ILE A 65 -24.85 -1.16 -10.23
C ILE A 65 -24.01 -2.36 -9.80
N THR A 66 -22.89 -2.12 -9.15
CA THR A 66 -21.99 -3.18 -8.69
C THR A 66 -22.63 -4.05 -7.63
N ASN A 67 -23.34 -3.43 -6.67
CA ASN A 67 -24.11 -4.17 -5.66
C ASN A 67 -25.19 -5.04 -6.31
N LYS A 68 -25.88 -4.53 -7.31
CA LYS A 68 -26.89 -5.29 -8.07
C LYS A 68 -26.27 -6.48 -8.80
N MET A 69 -25.10 -6.29 -9.40
CA MET A 69 -24.35 -7.37 -10.05
C MET A 69 -23.89 -8.42 -9.04
N LEU A 70 -23.39 -7.98 -7.88
CA LEU A 70 -22.97 -8.88 -6.80
C LEU A 70 -24.13 -9.74 -6.32
N LEU A 71 -25.27 -9.14 -5.99
CA LEU A 71 -26.46 -9.85 -5.55
C LEU A 71 -26.99 -10.82 -6.60
N ARG A 72 -26.92 -10.44 -7.86
CA ARG A 72 -27.27 -11.30 -8.98
C ARG A 72 -26.36 -12.54 -9.08
N ASN A 73 -25.05 -12.34 -8.89
CA ASN A 73 -24.09 -13.44 -8.87
C ASN A 73 -24.30 -14.38 -7.67
N LEU A 74 -24.84 -13.85 -6.56
CA LEU A 74 -25.23 -14.63 -5.39
C LEU A 74 -26.62 -15.29 -5.52
N GLY A 75 -27.25 -15.20 -6.70
CA GLY A 75 -28.55 -15.81 -6.99
C GLY A 75 -29.76 -14.99 -6.57
N THR A 76 -29.56 -13.75 -6.12
CA THR A 76 -30.66 -12.84 -5.73
C THR A 76 -30.95 -11.87 -6.85
N VAL A 77 -32.21 -11.83 -7.33
CA VAL A 77 -32.66 -10.88 -8.34
C VAL A 77 -33.42 -9.75 -7.65
N ILE A 78 -32.88 -8.53 -7.75
CA ILE A 78 -33.53 -7.31 -7.28
C ILE A 78 -33.97 -6.51 -8.50
N GLU A 79 -35.28 -6.42 -8.68
CA GLU A 79 -35.88 -5.69 -9.80
C GLU A 79 -35.97 -4.19 -9.51
N GLN A 80 -36.12 -3.78 -8.25
CA GLN A 80 -36.29 -2.38 -7.86
C GLN A 80 -34.97 -1.80 -7.31
N GLU A 81 -34.57 -0.65 -7.85
CA GLU A 81 -33.34 0.05 -7.45
C GLU A 81 -33.38 0.59 -6.00
N ASN A 82 -34.53 0.73 -5.41
CA ASN A 82 -34.72 1.32 -4.07
C ASN A 82 -34.40 0.36 -2.90
N TYR A 83 -34.10 -0.91 -3.15
CA TYR A 83 -33.81 -1.90 -2.12
C TYR A 83 -32.36 -1.83 -1.58
N ILE A 84 -31.45 -1.17 -2.30
CA ILE A 84 -30.07 -1.04 -1.86
C ILE A 84 -29.93 0.24 -1.05
N GLN A 85 -29.70 0.09 0.26
CA GLN A 85 -29.53 1.21 1.17
C GLN A 85 -28.28 2.02 0.80
N LYS A 86 -28.49 3.31 0.53
CA LYS A 86 -27.38 4.24 0.23
C LYS A 86 -26.47 4.39 1.44
N GLY A 87 -25.16 4.42 1.21
CA GLY A 87 -24.18 4.58 2.27
C GLY A 87 -23.84 3.32 3.07
N ALA A 88 -24.48 2.18 2.78
CA ALA A 88 -24.18 0.91 3.45
C ALA A 88 -23.03 0.14 2.78
N SER A 89 -22.61 0.56 1.60
CA SER A 89 -21.55 -0.06 0.83
C SER A 89 -20.72 0.97 0.06
N ALA A 90 -19.52 0.58 -0.36
CA ALA A 90 -18.63 1.40 -1.18
C ALA A 90 -17.93 0.55 -2.22
N ALA A 91 -17.82 1.09 -3.44
CA ALA A 91 -16.97 0.52 -4.47
C ALA A 91 -15.51 0.86 -4.20
N VAL A 92 -14.65 -0.14 -4.28
CA VAL A 92 -13.23 -0.01 -3.94
C VAL A 92 -12.33 -0.63 -5.00
N ILE A 93 -11.15 -0.06 -5.12
CA ILE A 93 -10.01 -0.70 -5.79
C ILE A 93 -9.16 -1.36 -4.71
N VAL A 94 -8.82 -2.61 -4.95
CA VAL A 94 -7.91 -3.39 -4.13
C VAL A 94 -6.60 -3.54 -4.90
N THR A 95 -5.51 -3.15 -4.29
CA THR A 95 -4.17 -3.28 -4.85
C THR A 95 -3.28 -4.10 -3.92
N GLU A 96 -2.46 -4.93 -4.51
CA GLU A 96 -1.51 -5.79 -3.82
C GLU A 96 -0.20 -5.80 -4.58
N THR A 97 0.91 -5.83 -3.85
CA THR A 97 2.24 -6.02 -4.44
C THR A 97 2.78 -7.36 -4.00
N VAL A 98 2.76 -8.31 -4.94
CA VAL A 98 3.25 -9.67 -4.69
C VAL A 98 4.77 -9.67 -4.68
N PRO A 99 5.41 -10.01 -3.55
CA PRO A 99 6.85 -10.12 -3.49
C PRO A 99 7.35 -11.26 -4.38
N PRO A 100 8.59 -11.19 -4.87
CA PRO A 100 9.18 -12.26 -5.63
C PRO A 100 9.28 -13.54 -4.79
N PHE A 101 9.08 -14.67 -5.45
CA PHE A 101 9.12 -16.02 -4.84
C PHE A 101 7.92 -16.36 -3.92
N SER A 102 6.84 -15.62 -3.97
CA SER A 102 5.59 -15.97 -3.28
C SER A 102 5.06 -17.32 -3.78
N LYS A 103 4.47 -18.08 -2.87
CA LYS A 103 3.91 -19.41 -3.14
C LYS A 103 2.39 -19.39 -2.96
N ASN A 104 1.74 -20.37 -3.56
CA ASN A 104 0.32 -20.55 -3.35
C ASN A 104 0.02 -20.82 -1.87
N GLY A 105 -0.89 -20.01 -1.31
CA GLY A 105 -1.25 -20.06 0.11
C GLY A 105 -0.56 -19.04 1.00
N ASP A 106 0.40 -18.27 0.46
CA ASP A 106 0.98 -17.14 1.19
C ASP A 106 -0.07 -16.06 1.40
N LYS A 107 -0.06 -15.44 2.60
CA LYS A 107 -0.91 -14.30 2.93
C LYS A 107 -0.12 -13.03 2.71
N ILE A 108 -0.70 -12.11 1.97
CA ILE A 108 -0.10 -10.83 1.61
C ILE A 108 -1.09 -9.73 1.93
N ASP A 109 -0.60 -8.61 2.45
CA ASP A 109 -1.42 -7.46 2.80
C ASP A 109 -1.91 -6.73 1.56
N VAL A 110 -3.18 -6.37 1.54
CA VAL A 110 -3.80 -5.62 0.45
C VAL A 110 -4.12 -4.20 0.87
N THR A 111 -4.00 -3.27 -0.06
CA THR A 111 -4.45 -1.89 0.12
C THR A 111 -5.82 -1.71 -0.53
N VAL A 112 -6.79 -1.24 0.25
CA VAL A 112 -8.16 -0.99 -0.20
C VAL A 112 -8.39 0.52 -0.28
N SER A 113 -8.78 1.00 -1.46
CA SER A 113 -9.00 2.43 -1.73
C SER A 113 -10.41 2.65 -2.29
N ALA A 114 -11.15 3.60 -1.72
CA ALA A 114 -12.47 3.96 -2.22
C ALA A 114 -12.38 4.63 -3.61
N MET A 115 -13.31 4.30 -4.50
CA MET A 115 -13.37 4.86 -5.85
C MET A 115 -14.28 6.08 -5.97
N ALA A 116 -15.20 6.27 -5.05
CA ALA A 116 -16.26 7.29 -5.15
C ALA A 116 -16.39 8.08 -3.83
N ASP A 117 -17.55 8.63 -3.56
CA ASP A 117 -17.82 9.60 -2.47
C ASP A 117 -17.83 8.99 -1.06
N CYS A 118 -17.20 7.85 -0.86
CA CYS A 118 -17.12 7.18 0.42
C CYS A 118 -16.36 8.05 1.44
N LYS A 119 -16.98 8.25 2.60
CA LYS A 119 -16.41 9.05 3.68
C LYS A 119 -15.43 8.25 4.55
N SER A 120 -15.73 6.99 4.80
CA SER A 120 -14.89 6.06 5.56
C SER A 120 -15.25 4.63 5.20
N LEU A 121 -14.23 3.76 5.20
CA LEU A 121 -14.37 2.31 5.04
C LEU A 121 -14.33 1.57 6.38
N GLU A 122 -14.15 2.30 7.47
CA GLU A 122 -14.03 1.76 8.83
C GLU A 122 -15.27 0.94 9.22
N GLY A 123 -15.04 -0.23 9.79
CA GLY A 123 -16.10 -1.17 10.18
C GLY A 123 -16.69 -1.99 9.04
N GLY A 124 -16.30 -1.73 7.79
CA GLY A 124 -16.74 -2.47 6.63
C GLY A 124 -16.01 -3.79 6.43
N VAL A 125 -16.62 -4.68 5.66
CA VAL A 125 -16.07 -5.97 5.25
C VAL A 125 -15.92 -5.98 3.74
N LEU A 126 -14.71 -6.29 3.25
CA LEU A 126 -14.45 -6.47 1.82
C LEU A 126 -15.04 -7.79 1.37
N VAL A 127 -15.92 -7.74 0.39
CA VAL A 127 -16.42 -8.94 -0.28
C VAL A 127 -15.29 -9.56 -1.09
N GLN A 128 -15.26 -10.90 -1.12
CA GLN A 128 -14.26 -11.66 -1.88
C GLN A 128 -14.04 -11.07 -3.27
N THR A 129 -12.83 -10.65 -3.53
CA THR A 129 -12.44 -9.89 -4.71
C THR A 129 -11.30 -10.57 -5.44
N ILE A 130 -11.48 -10.82 -6.73
CA ILE A 130 -10.44 -11.42 -7.57
C ILE A 130 -9.44 -10.34 -7.97
N LEU A 131 -8.16 -10.58 -7.69
CA LEU A 131 -7.05 -9.74 -8.10
C LEU A 131 -6.42 -10.26 -9.37
N LYS A 132 -6.20 -9.36 -10.32
CA LYS A 132 -5.66 -9.67 -11.64
C LYS A 132 -4.30 -9.00 -11.83
N ALA A 133 -3.43 -9.71 -12.51
CA ALA A 133 -2.17 -9.17 -13.01
C ALA A 133 -2.41 -8.29 -14.27
N PRO A 134 -1.45 -7.48 -14.69
CA PRO A 134 -1.57 -6.63 -15.87
C PRO A 134 -1.86 -7.38 -17.19
N ASN A 135 -1.56 -8.68 -17.24
CA ASN A 135 -1.90 -9.56 -18.36
C ASN A 135 -3.39 -9.99 -18.36
N GLY A 136 -4.18 -9.61 -17.33
CA GLY A 136 -5.59 -9.96 -17.19
C GLY A 136 -5.84 -11.31 -16.51
N GLU A 137 -4.81 -12.06 -16.16
CA GLU A 137 -4.92 -13.34 -15.46
C GLU A 137 -5.27 -13.13 -13.99
N ALA A 138 -6.20 -13.95 -13.49
CA ALA A 138 -6.55 -13.97 -12.06
C ALA A 138 -5.47 -14.73 -11.28
N VAL A 139 -4.83 -14.05 -10.34
CA VAL A 139 -3.67 -14.58 -9.61
C VAL A 139 -3.98 -14.81 -8.13
N ALA A 140 -4.74 -13.90 -7.52
CA ALA A 140 -5.03 -13.94 -6.09
C ALA A 140 -6.48 -13.58 -5.81
N VAL A 141 -6.90 -13.83 -4.57
CA VAL A 141 -8.23 -13.47 -4.07
C VAL A 141 -8.03 -12.70 -2.78
N ALA A 142 -8.55 -11.49 -2.74
CA ALA A 142 -8.58 -10.67 -1.54
C ALA A 142 -9.90 -10.84 -0.80
N GLU A 143 -9.83 -11.01 0.50
CA GLU A 143 -10.99 -11.03 1.41
C GLU A 143 -10.60 -10.39 2.73
N THR A 144 -11.55 -9.82 3.44
CA THR A 144 -11.32 -9.30 4.78
C THR A 144 -11.59 -10.40 5.80
N VAL A 145 -10.55 -10.79 6.55
CA VAL A 145 -10.67 -11.72 7.68
C VAL A 145 -11.23 -10.99 8.92
N THR A 146 -11.04 -9.67 8.99
CA THR A 146 -11.48 -8.79 10.09
C THR A 146 -11.99 -7.49 9.48
N SER A 147 -12.79 -6.74 10.21
CA SER A 147 -13.26 -5.42 9.74
C SER A 147 -12.09 -4.48 9.43
N ILE A 148 -12.28 -3.61 8.43
CA ILE A 148 -11.33 -2.56 8.10
C ILE A 148 -11.27 -1.57 9.28
N LEU A 149 -10.06 -1.30 9.77
CA LEU A 149 -9.78 -0.35 10.85
C LEU A 149 -9.55 1.06 10.29
#